data_0c2b205d0df435eaecfae5fd01446ec9
#
_entry.id   0c2b205d0df435eaecfae5fd01446ec9
#
_cell.length_a   1.000
_cell.length_b   1.000
_cell.length_c   1.000
_cell.angle_alpha   90.00
_cell.angle_beta   90.00
_cell.angle_gamma   90.00
#
_symmetry.space_group_name_H-M   'P 1'
#
loop_
_entity.id
_entity.type
_entity.pdbx_description
1 polymer ?
#
loop_
_entity_poly.entity_id
_entity_poly.type
_entity_poly.pdbx_seq_one_letter_code
_entity_poly.pdbx_strand_id
1 'polypeptide(L)'
;SSSAASDVYKRQGITFEMLSDLKVKNLKPQEKRYSIADGEGLIISVFPSGKKKWVLSYRHHGKQNQKTLGEYPEIGCKDARNLARDFKSQLSGKKINVPTLGEVIQEWLSIMGPRWTSDKYKYTVIYRLNYISEDLSDTSIDEIERKDVVKKVKEIVAKGTIETAKRSLRLLSDVFNFAIASDYTEKNPCILAGDVIPKQDVENLAALKPHQMTEFWTKVQQSYVTDDLMIALKLACYTAVRISELLHARWDTGEIDLNKKEWIIPASRMKMRRDHVVPLTDQTFALFKIMYDRKTDDGFIFKHTRKPNMPCRSESILAIIKRNGYAKLMTTHGFRTVFSTHANESTLFREDVIEYQIAHVPKNKIRGIYNRAEYWPERVELMTWYANEVDRWMKISEKG
;
A
#
# COMPACT_ATOMS: atom_id res chain seq x y z
N SER A 1 -28.02 -33.21 16.09
CA SER A 1 -29.27 -33.77 15.52
C SER A 1 -30.07 -32.77 14.65
N SER A 2 -29.35 -31.84 13.98
CA SER A 2 -29.99 -30.91 13.00
C SER A 2 -29.99 -31.48 11.58
N SER A 3 -29.44 -32.68 11.36
CA SER A 3 -29.39 -33.33 10.04
C SER A 3 -30.69 -34.05 9.66
N ALA A 4 -31.48 -34.46 10.65
CA ALA A 4 -32.68 -35.29 10.37
C ALA A 4 -33.85 -34.55 9.68
N ALA A 5 -34.00 -33.23 9.88
CA ALA A 5 -35.01 -32.44 9.22
C ALA A 5 -34.63 -32.08 7.76
N SER A 6 -33.36 -31.95 7.48
CA SER A 6 -32.81 -31.73 6.12
C SER A 6 -32.91 -32.99 5.25
N ASP A 7 -32.77 -34.19 5.85
CA ASP A 7 -32.75 -35.46 5.11
C ASP A 7 -34.14 -35.97 4.73
N VAL A 8 -35.19 -35.56 5.44
CA VAL A 8 -36.57 -35.89 5.09
C VAL A 8 -37.02 -35.13 3.82
N TYR A 9 -36.52 -33.90 3.64
CA TYR A 9 -36.87 -33.10 2.45
C TYR A 9 -36.06 -33.47 1.20
N LYS A 10 -34.84 -33.99 1.36
CA LYS A 10 -34.01 -34.45 0.22
C LYS A 10 -34.51 -35.72 -0.48
N ARG A 11 -35.42 -36.49 0.14
CA ARG A 11 -35.92 -37.74 -0.43
C ARG A 11 -37.09 -37.59 -1.42
N GLN A 12 -37.66 -36.37 -1.61
CA GLN A 12 -38.82 -36.16 -2.48
C GLN A 12 -38.59 -35.32 -3.75
N GLY A 13 -37.36 -35.01 -4.11
CA GLY A 13 -37.07 -34.35 -5.39
C GLY A 13 -37.79 -33.01 -5.63
N ILE A 14 -38.20 -32.28 -4.57
CA ILE A 14 -38.93 -31.02 -4.67
C ILE A 14 -37.88 -29.92 -4.85
N THR A 15 -37.67 -29.47 -6.07
CA THR A 15 -37.05 -28.19 -6.40
C THR A 15 -37.96 -27.10 -5.82
N PHE A 16 -37.46 -26.38 -4.78
CA PHE A 16 -38.14 -25.20 -4.25
C PHE A 16 -38.07 -24.09 -5.29
N GLU A 17 -39.13 -23.93 -6.07
CA GLU A 17 -39.28 -22.80 -6.97
C GLU A 17 -39.82 -21.62 -6.17
N MET A 18 -39.05 -20.54 -6.06
CA MET A 18 -39.47 -19.31 -5.39
C MET A 18 -40.80 -18.81 -5.98
N LEU A 19 -41.70 -18.35 -5.12
CA LEU A 19 -43.00 -17.81 -5.55
C LEU A 19 -42.77 -16.45 -6.27
N SER A 20 -43.45 -16.28 -7.39
CA SER A 20 -43.58 -14.99 -8.07
C SER A 20 -44.88 -14.29 -7.66
N ASP A 21 -44.90 -12.94 -7.76
CA ASP A 21 -46.13 -12.17 -7.48
C ASP A 21 -47.33 -12.65 -8.34
N LEU A 22 -47.06 -13.06 -9.59
CA LEU A 22 -48.08 -13.63 -10.45
C LEU A 22 -48.61 -14.95 -9.91
N LYS A 23 -47.74 -15.84 -9.41
CA LYS A 23 -48.15 -17.09 -8.76
C LYS A 23 -48.98 -16.82 -7.52
N VAL A 24 -48.54 -15.91 -6.64
CA VAL A 24 -49.26 -15.54 -5.41
C VAL A 24 -50.62 -14.89 -5.74
N LYS A 25 -50.67 -14.02 -6.75
CA LYS A 25 -51.94 -13.40 -7.20
C LYS A 25 -52.99 -14.47 -7.62
N ASN A 26 -52.56 -15.49 -8.32
CA ASN A 26 -53.45 -16.54 -8.89
C ASN A 26 -53.84 -17.61 -7.88
N LEU A 27 -53.37 -17.61 -6.63
CA LEU A 27 -53.80 -18.54 -5.60
C LEU A 27 -55.27 -18.30 -5.25
N LYS A 28 -56.10 -19.34 -5.39
CA LYS A 28 -57.54 -19.30 -5.10
C LYS A 28 -57.82 -19.76 -3.66
N PRO A 29 -58.81 -19.16 -2.96
CA PRO A 29 -59.21 -19.64 -1.66
C PRO A 29 -59.79 -21.07 -1.75
N GLN A 30 -59.62 -21.83 -0.67
CA GLN A 30 -60.19 -23.17 -0.51
C GLN A 30 -61.07 -23.19 0.75
N GLU A 31 -61.81 -24.27 0.95
CA GLU A 31 -62.67 -24.43 2.14
C GLU A 31 -61.92 -24.31 3.46
N LYS A 32 -60.64 -24.71 3.47
CA LYS A 32 -59.76 -24.60 4.63
C LYS A 32 -58.54 -23.75 4.28
N ARG A 33 -57.97 -23.08 5.30
CA ARG A 33 -56.69 -22.39 5.17
C ARG A 33 -55.60 -23.36 4.71
N TYR A 34 -54.83 -22.96 3.72
CA TYR A 34 -53.63 -23.66 3.27
C TYR A 34 -52.45 -22.70 3.17
N SER A 35 -51.24 -23.26 3.13
CA SER A 35 -50.01 -22.47 3.06
C SER A 35 -49.04 -23.07 2.04
N ILE A 36 -48.32 -22.20 1.35
CA ILE A 36 -47.28 -22.55 0.38
C ILE A 36 -45.94 -21.94 0.84
N ALA A 37 -44.90 -22.75 0.83
CA ALA A 37 -43.56 -22.30 1.21
C ALA A 37 -42.89 -21.52 0.06
N ASP A 38 -42.24 -20.42 0.40
CA ASP A 38 -41.40 -19.62 -0.52
C ASP A 38 -39.91 -19.85 -0.30
N GLY A 39 -39.53 -20.61 0.73
CA GLY A 39 -38.16 -20.90 1.14
C GLY A 39 -37.80 -20.22 2.44
N GLU A 40 -36.70 -20.67 3.07
CA GLU A 40 -36.14 -20.13 4.31
C GLU A 40 -37.11 -19.87 5.46
N GLY A 41 -38.19 -20.67 5.55
CA GLY A 41 -39.23 -20.53 6.55
C GLY A 41 -40.30 -19.48 6.25
N LEU A 42 -40.20 -18.76 5.11
CA LEU A 42 -41.23 -17.85 4.64
C LEU A 42 -42.34 -18.65 3.95
N ILE A 43 -43.59 -18.41 4.34
CA ILE A 43 -44.80 -19.06 3.79
C ILE A 43 -45.86 -18.02 3.49
N ILE A 44 -46.62 -18.26 2.41
CA ILE A 44 -47.85 -17.53 2.14
C ILE A 44 -49.05 -18.39 2.57
N SER A 45 -49.87 -17.85 3.46
CA SER A 45 -51.11 -18.49 3.94
C SER A 45 -52.31 -17.91 3.22
N VAL A 46 -53.12 -18.76 2.60
CA VAL A 46 -54.34 -18.39 1.91
C VAL A 46 -55.53 -18.81 2.77
N PHE A 47 -56.41 -17.86 3.06
CA PHE A 47 -57.60 -18.08 3.89
C PHE A 47 -58.83 -18.29 3.05
N PRO A 48 -59.89 -18.95 3.59
CA PRO A 48 -61.16 -19.12 2.90
C PRO A 48 -61.82 -17.79 2.45
N SER A 49 -61.54 -16.71 3.18
CA SER A 49 -61.97 -15.35 2.84
C SER A 49 -61.28 -14.74 1.62
N GLY A 50 -60.33 -15.44 1.02
CA GLY A 50 -59.49 -14.92 -0.05
C GLY A 50 -58.29 -14.07 0.42
N LYS A 51 -58.19 -13.73 1.70
CA LYS A 51 -57.02 -13.02 2.25
C LYS A 51 -55.78 -13.90 2.17
N LYS A 52 -54.63 -13.27 1.86
CA LYS A 52 -53.34 -13.93 1.75
C LYS A 52 -52.37 -13.23 2.69
N LYS A 53 -51.70 -13.98 3.61
CA LYS A 53 -50.80 -13.41 4.61
C LYS A 53 -49.42 -14.05 4.52
N TRP A 54 -48.39 -13.23 4.54
CA TRP A 54 -47.02 -13.67 4.68
C TRP A 54 -46.74 -14.00 6.13
N VAL A 55 -46.22 -15.19 6.40
CA VAL A 55 -45.89 -15.69 7.74
C VAL A 55 -44.48 -16.26 7.68
N LEU A 56 -43.63 -15.82 8.62
CA LEU A 56 -42.29 -16.36 8.81
C LEU A 56 -42.33 -17.38 9.96
N SER A 57 -41.94 -18.62 9.66
CA SER A 57 -41.69 -19.65 10.66
C SER A 57 -40.21 -19.70 11.01
N TYR A 58 -39.85 -19.53 12.27
CA TYR A 58 -38.45 -19.42 12.75
C TYR A 58 -38.26 -20.13 14.09
N ARG A 59 -37.03 -20.49 14.40
CA ARG A 59 -36.64 -21.09 15.67
C ARG A 59 -35.87 -20.08 16.54
N HIS A 60 -36.34 -19.88 17.77
CA HIS A 60 -35.69 -18.99 18.75
C HIS A 60 -35.69 -19.66 20.12
N HIS A 61 -34.51 -19.69 20.80
CA HIS A 61 -34.31 -20.42 22.04
C HIS A 61 -34.84 -21.87 22.05
N GLY A 62 -34.63 -22.58 20.92
CA GLY A 62 -35.01 -23.98 20.78
C GLY A 62 -36.51 -24.22 20.47
N LYS A 63 -37.36 -23.20 20.58
CA LYS A 63 -38.81 -23.24 20.27
C LYS A 63 -39.13 -22.75 18.87
N GLN A 64 -40.07 -23.40 18.21
CA GLN A 64 -40.54 -22.94 16.91
C GLN A 64 -41.61 -21.86 17.11
N ASN A 65 -41.47 -20.76 16.40
CA ASN A 65 -42.33 -19.58 16.47
C ASN A 65 -42.77 -19.19 15.07
N GLN A 66 -43.86 -18.39 15.00
CA GLN A 66 -44.35 -17.81 13.75
C GLN A 66 -44.59 -16.32 13.95
N LYS A 67 -44.25 -15.52 12.93
CA LYS A 67 -44.55 -14.08 12.86
C LYS A 67 -45.22 -13.76 11.55
N THR A 68 -46.36 -13.08 11.62
CA THR A 68 -47.02 -12.50 10.43
C THR A 68 -46.25 -11.24 10.03
N LEU A 69 -45.86 -11.18 8.74
CA LEU A 69 -45.10 -10.06 8.18
C LEU A 69 -46.00 -9.02 7.53
N GLY A 70 -47.16 -9.44 7.03
CA GLY A 70 -48.16 -8.57 6.42
C GLY A 70 -49.05 -9.29 5.40
N GLU A 71 -49.94 -8.55 4.70
CA GLU A 71 -50.90 -9.10 3.74
C GLU A 71 -50.47 -8.83 2.28
N TYR A 72 -50.74 -9.77 1.39
CA TYR A 72 -50.65 -9.56 -0.04
C TYR A 72 -51.96 -8.95 -0.55
N PRO A 73 -52.04 -7.94 -1.44
CA PRO A 73 -50.90 -7.44 -2.26
C PRO A 73 -50.10 -6.26 -1.66
N GLU A 74 -50.42 -5.78 -0.46
CA GLU A 74 -49.68 -4.65 0.18
C GLU A 74 -48.18 -4.97 0.28
N ILE A 75 -47.84 -6.24 0.58
CA ILE A 75 -46.48 -6.74 0.62
C ILE A 75 -46.29 -7.76 -0.49
N GLY A 76 -45.48 -7.42 -1.49
CA GLY A 76 -45.10 -8.32 -2.59
C GLY A 76 -44.11 -9.40 -2.16
N CYS A 77 -43.84 -10.38 -3.02
CA CYS A 77 -42.89 -11.48 -2.73
C CYS A 77 -41.51 -10.97 -2.35
N LYS A 78 -40.99 -9.95 -3.04
CA LYS A 78 -39.67 -9.37 -2.78
C LYS A 78 -39.60 -8.71 -1.39
N ASP A 79 -40.62 -7.95 -1.05
CA ASP A 79 -40.69 -7.23 0.22
C ASP A 79 -40.87 -8.17 1.40
N ALA A 80 -41.70 -9.23 1.22
CA ALA A 80 -41.87 -10.27 2.22
C ALA A 80 -40.58 -11.01 2.53
N ARG A 81 -39.75 -11.30 1.52
CA ARG A 81 -38.41 -11.91 1.70
C ARG A 81 -37.47 -10.96 2.42
N ASN A 82 -37.46 -9.68 2.10
CA ASN A 82 -36.67 -8.67 2.79
C ASN A 82 -37.09 -8.57 4.26
N LEU A 83 -38.38 -8.42 4.55
CA LEU A 83 -38.92 -8.39 5.91
C LEU A 83 -38.59 -9.65 6.72
N ALA A 84 -38.62 -10.83 6.08
CA ALA A 84 -38.24 -12.08 6.71
C ALA A 84 -36.75 -12.12 7.08
N ARG A 85 -35.90 -11.62 6.18
CA ARG A 85 -34.44 -11.52 6.39
C ARG A 85 -34.13 -10.54 7.51
N ASP A 86 -34.75 -9.38 7.48
CA ASP A 86 -34.55 -8.32 8.49
C ASP A 86 -34.99 -8.80 9.87
N PHE A 87 -36.11 -9.48 9.97
CA PHE A 87 -36.58 -10.02 11.24
C PHE A 87 -35.66 -11.12 11.80
N LYS A 88 -35.16 -12.03 10.93
CA LYS A 88 -34.19 -13.05 11.32
C LYS A 88 -32.88 -12.41 11.79
N SER A 89 -32.45 -11.34 11.10
CA SER A 89 -31.26 -10.55 11.48
C SER A 89 -31.42 -9.92 12.86
N GLN A 90 -32.57 -9.30 13.13
CA GLN A 90 -32.88 -8.74 14.46
C GLN A 90 -32.88 -9.80 15.57
N LEU A 91 -33.43 -10.98 15.31
CA LEU A 91 -33.46 -12.10 16.28
C LEU A 91 -32.07 -12.68 16.56
N SER A 92 -31.18 -12.66 15.59
CA SER A 92 -29.80 -13.13 15.72
C SER A 92 -28.87 -12.07 16.33
N GLY A 93 -29.38 -10.88 16.69
CA GLY A 93 -28.56 -9.75 17.13
C GLY A 93 -27.69 -9.15 16.03
N LYS A 94 -27.88 -9.59 14.77
CA LYS A 94 -27.14 -9.03 13.63
C LYS A 94 -27.74 -7.65 13.29
N LYS A 95 -26.89 -6.65 13.22
CA LYS A 95 -27.25 -5.28 12.81
C LYS A 95 -27.86 -5.31 11.39
N ILE A 96 -28.99 -4.63 11.23
CA ILE A 96 -29.61 -4.41 9.91
C ILE A 96 -28.67 -3.49 9.14
N ASN A 97 -28.33 -3.85 7.91
CA ASN A 97 -27.45 -3.08 7.02
C ASN A 97 -25.93 -3.10 7.39
N VAL A 98 -25.38 -4.29 7.62
CA VAL A 98 -23.91 -4.41 7.70
C VAL A 98 -23.33 -4.26 6.30
N PRO A 99 -22.43 -3.28 6.06
CA PRO A 99 -21.88 -3.06 4.73
C PRO A 99 -20.98 -4.23 4.28
N THR A 100 -20.80 -4.35 2.98
CA THR A 100 -19.83 -5.28 2.40
C THR A 100 -18.40 -4.79 2.63
N LEU A 101 -17.42 -5.68 2.54
CA LEU A 101 -16.02 -5.30 2.63
C LEU A 101 -15.64 -4.22 1.60
N GLY A 102 -16.17 -4.35 0.36
CA GLY A 102 -15.93 -3.36 -0.70
C GLY A 102 -16.43 -1.96 -0.34
N GLU A 103 -17.64 -1.87 0.22
CA GLU A 103 -18.22 -0.60 0.68
C GLU A 103 -17.39 0.02 1.80
N VAL A 104 -16.97 -0.77 2.78
CA VAL A 104 -16.10 -0.29 3.88
C VAL A 104 -14.72 0.15 3.37
N ILE A 105 -14.14 -0.56 2.40
CA ILE A 105 -12.88 -0.13 1.77
C ILE A 105 -13.05 1.23 1.10
N GLN A 106 -14.13 1.46 0.35
CA GLN A 106 -14.39 2.74 -0.31
C GLN A 106 -14.57 3.87 0.71
N GLU A 107 -15.31 3.64 1.78
CA GLU A 107 -15.49 4.61 2.86
C GLU A 107 -14.16 4.93 3.54
N TRP A 108 -13.39 3.91 3.90
CA TRP A 108 -12.06 4.08 4.49
C TRP A 108 -11.11 4.87 3.57
N LEU A 109 -11.11 4.57 2.26
CA LEU A 109 -10.32 5.29 1.26
C LEU A 109 -10.75 6.75 1.13
N SER A 110 -12.05 7.05 1.24
CA SER A 110 -12.56 8.43 1.17
C SER A 110 -12.07 9.30 2.34
N ILE A 111 -11.91 8.71 3.51
CA ILE A 111 -11.46 9.39 4.74
C ILE A 111 -9.92 9.47 4.81
N MET A 112 -9.24 8.37 4.48
CA MET A 112 -7.79 8.28 4.62
C MET A 112 -7.02 8.82 3.41
N GLY A 113 -7.60 8.68 2.21
CA GLY A 113 -6.97 9.07 0.94
C GLY A 113 -6.54 10.53 0.84
N PRO A 114 -7.33 11.52 1.30
CA PRO A 114 -6.94 12.94 1.29
C PRO A 114 -5.69 13.25 2.12
N ARG A 115 -5.36 12.41 3.11
CA ARG A 115 -4.17 12.58 3.95
C ARG A 115 -2.86 12.17 3.25
N TRP A 116 -2.95 11.44 2.15
CA TRP A 116 -1.77 10.96 1.42
C TRP A 116 -1.37 11.95 0.34
N THR A 117 -0.15 12.41 0.40
CA THR A 117 0.41 13.41 -0.53
C THR A 117 0.96 12.79 -1.83
N SER A 118 1.24 11.49 -1.84
CA SER A 118 1.83 10.78 -2.98
C SER A 118 0.77 9.98 -3.74
N ASP A 119 0.51 10.34 -5.00
CA ASP A 119 -0.40 9.59 -5.87
C ASP A 119 0.09 8.15 -6.12
N LYS A 120 1.42 7.95 -6.20
CA LYS A 120 2.01 6.61 -6.29
C LYS A 120 1.68 5.77 -5.05
N TYR A 121 1.69 6.37 -3.87
CA TYR A 121 1.31 5.68 -2.63
C TYR A 121 -0.18 5.35 -2.62
N LYS A 122 -1.05 6.29 -2.99
CA LYS A 122 -2.50 6.07 -3.14
C LYS A 122 -2.79 4.89 -4.06
N TYR A 123 -2.20 4.91 -5.25
CA TYR A 123 -2.34 3.81 -6.20
C TYR A 123 -1.89 2.48 -5.60
N THR A 124 -0.76 2.46 -4.91
CA THR A 124 -0.23 1.24 -4.29
C THR A 124 -1.16 0.69 -3.19
N VAL A 125 -1.77 1.56 -2.38
CA VAL A 125 -2.73 1.17 -1.34
C VAL A 125 -3.98 0.57 -1.98
N ILE A 126 -4.57 1.25 -2.95
CA ILE A 126 -5.77 0.78 -3.68
C ILE A 126 -5.49 -0.58 -4.34
N TYR A 127 -4.36 -0.68 -5.06
CA TYR A 127 -3.96 -1.93 -5.70
C TYR A 127 -3.84 -3.09 -4.70
N ARG A 128 -3.21 -2.86 -3.56
CA ARG A 128 -3.04 -3.89 -2.53
C ARG A 128 -4.33 -4.30 -1.86
N LEU A 129 -5.21 -3.34 -1.57
CA LEU A 129 -6.53 -3.63 -1.02
C LEU A 129 -7.34 -4.43 -2.01
N ASN A 130 -7.47 -3.99 -3.26
CA ASN A 130 -8.19 -4.73 -4.28
C ASN A 130 -7.63 -6.15 -4.46
N TYR A 131 -6.30 -6.31 -4.42
CA TYR A 131 -5.66 -7.61 -4.60
C TYR A 131 -5.97 -8.60 -3.47
N ILE A 132 -6.02 -8.15 -2.20
CA ILE A 132 -6.32 -9.05 -1.07
C ILE A 132 -7.82 -9.26 -0.87
N SER A 133 -8.67 -8.31 -1.29
CA SER A 133 -10.13 -8.37 -1.11
C SER A 133 -10.88 -8.87 -2.34
N GLU A 134 -10.21 -9.24 -3.44
CA GLU A 134 -10.80 -9.57 -4.75
C GLU A 134 -12.04 -10.49 -4.65
N ASP A 135 -11.93 -11.58 -3.88
CA ASP A 135 -13.00 -12.57 -3.72
C ASP A 135 -13.91 -12.30 -2.51
N LEU A 136 -13.64 -11.26 -1.74
CA LEU A 136 -14.32 -10.94 -0.47
C LEU A 136 -15.10 -9.62 -0.52
N SER A 137 -14.95 -8.85 -1.60
CA SER A 137 -15.49 -7.49 -1.70
C SER A 137 -17.02 -7.44 -1.54
N ASP A 138 -17.74 -8.44 -2.03
CA ASP A 138 -19.21 -8.50 -1.97
C ASP A 138 -19.72 -9.21 -0.71
N THR A 139 -18.83 -9.69 0.15
CA THR A 139 -19.17 -10.35 1.40
C THR A 139 -19.42 -9.32 2.50
N SER A 140 -20.47 -9.52 3.30
CA SER A 140 -20.73 -8.69 4.48
C SER A 140 -19.54 -8.73 5.43
N ILE A 141 -19.10 -7.56 5.92
CA ILE A 141 -17.83 -7.46 6.69
C ILE A 141 -17.85 -8.27 7.98
N ASP A 142 -19.02 -8.47 8.58
CA ASP A 142 -19.16 -9.28 9.81
C ASP A 142 -19.17 -10.79 9.55
N GLU A 143 -19.38 -11.23 8.29
CA GLU A 143 -19.37 -12.63 7.89
C GLU A 143 -17.97 -13.14 7.54
N ILE A 144 -17.03 -12.24 7.22
CA ILE A 144 -15.66 -12.62 6.88
C ILE A 144 -14.94 -13.20 8.08
N GLU A 145 -14.42 -14.41 7.91
CA GLU A 145 -13.72 -15.15 8.95
C GLU A 145 -12.19 -15.19 8.67
N ARG A 146 -11.40 -15.50 9.70
CA ARG A 146 -9.95 -15.65 9.56
C ARG A 146 -9.56 -16.66 8.48
N LYS A 147 -10.32 -17.75 8.32
CA LYS A 147 -10.04 -18.75 7.28
C LYS A 147 -10.04 -18.18 5.88
N ASP A 148 -10.94 -17.21 5.60
CA ASP A 148 -11.07 -16.57 4.30
C ASP A 148 -9.86 -15.67 4.02
N VAL A 149 -9.47 -14.86 4.99
CA VAL A 149 -8.27 -14.03 4.92
C VAL A 149 -7.00 -14.89 4.78
N VAL A 150 -6.87 -15.96 5.58
CA VAL A 150 -5.71 -16.88 5.51
C VAL A 150 -5.62 -17.56 4.16
N LYS A 151 -6.75 -17.98 3.57
CA LYS A 151 -6.79 -18.55 2.21
C LYS A 151 -6.17 -17.58 1.22
N LYS A 152 -6.64 -16.32 1.20
CA LYS A 152 -6.15 -15.30 0.26
C LYS A 152 -4.68 -14.94 0.51
N VAL A 153 -4.25 -14.85 1.75
CA VAL A 153 -2.82 -14.64 2.12
C VAL A 153 -1.95 -15.77 1.57
N LYS A 154 -2.35 -17.04 1.72
CA LYS A 154 -1.61 -18.20 1.18
C LYS A 154 -1.52 -18.17 -0.35
N GLU A 155 -2.59 -17.77 -1.04
CA GLU A 155 -2.59 -17.61 -2.50
C GLU A 155 -1.56 -16.55 -2.95
N ILE A 156 -1.49 -15.40 -2.25
CA ILE A 156 -0.52 -14.34 -2.54
C ILE A 156 0.91 -14.82 -2.26
N VAL A 157 1.13 -15.55 -1.17
CA VAL A 157 2.43 -16.12 -0.81
C VAL A 157 2.88 -17.16 -1.84
N ALA A 158 1.97 -18.02 -2.30
CA ALA A 158 2.26 -19.05 -3.34
C ALA A 158 2.74 -18.44 -4.67
N LYS A 159 2.35 -17.19 -4.98
CA LYS A 159 2.86 -16.42 -6.12
C LYS A 159 4.27 -15.83 -5.89
N GLY A 160 4.93 -16.13 -4.77
CA GLY A 160 6.27 -15.65 -4.43
C GLY A 160 6.34 -14.19 -3.97
N THR A 161 5.19 -13.55 -3.69
CA THR A 161 5.11 -12.11 -3.35
C THR A 161 4.88 -11.89 -1.85
N ILE A 162 5.78 -12.44 -1.02
CA ILE A 162 5.67 -12.44 0.46
C ILE A 162 5.50 -11.02 1.03
N GLU A 163 6.30 -10.06 0.57
CA GLU A 163 6.20 -8.68 1.06
C GLU A 163 4.87 -8.01 0.66
N THR A 164 4.34 -8.36 -0.50
CA THR A 164 3.00 -7.92 -0.92
C THR A 164 1.94 -8.50 0.00
N ALA A 165 2.01 -9.79 0.32
CA ALA A 165 1.09 -10.43 1.27
C ALA A 165 1.09 -9.73 2.64
N LYS A 166 2.27 -9.48 3.23
CA LYS A 166 2.42 -8.76 4.51
C LYS A 166 1.78 -7.37 4.48
N ARG A 167 2.09 -6.59 3.44
CA ARG A 167 1.59 -5.21 3.34
C ARG A 167 0.11 -5.13 3.01
N SER A 168 -0.41 -6.04 2.17
CA SER A 168 -1.83 -6.12 1.86
C SER A 168 -2.64 -6.55 3.08
N LEU A 169 -2.17 -7.56 3.83
CA LEU A 169 -2.80 -8.00 5.07
C LEU A 169 -2.86 -6.88 6.12
N ARG A 170 -1.78 -6.10 6.25
CA ARG A 170 -1.78 -4.94 7.16
C ARG A 170 -2.82 -3.91 6.78
N LEU A 171 -2.92 -3.55 5.50
CA LEU A 171 -3.93 -2.61 5.01
C LEU A 171 -5.35 -3.13 5.22
N LEU A 172 -5.59 -4.42 4.98
CA LEU A 172 -6.89 -5.04 5.26
C LEU A 172 -7.20 -5.00 6.75
N SER A 173 -6.22 -5.24 7.62
CA SER A 173 -6.38 -5.10 9.07
C SER A 173 -6.73 -3.68 9.49
N ASP A 174 -6.15 -2.65 8.85
CA ASP A 174 -6.49 -1.25 9.12
C ASP A 174 -7.94 -0.95 8.71
N VAL A 175 -8.44 -1.52 7.61
CA VAL A 175 -9.86 -1.44 7.19
C VAL A 175 -10.78 -2.12 8.21
N PHE A 176 -10.43 -3.31 8.70
CA PHE A 176 -11.24 -3.97 9.74
C PHE A 176 -11.23 -3.22 11.07
N ASN A 177 -10.11 -2.61 11.45
CA ASN A 177 -10.06 -1.75 12.64
C ASN A 177 -10.97 -0.50 12.47
N PHE A 178 -11.02 0.06 11.28
CA PHE A 178 -11.98 1.13 10.95
C PHE A 178 -13.42 0.63 11.03
N ALA A 179 -13.72 -0.56 10.52
CA ALA A 179 -15.04 -1.16 10.60
C ALA A 179 -15.50 -1.39 12.04
N ILE A 180 -14.58 -1.82 12.93
CA ILE A 180 -14.85 -1.94 14.37
C ILE A 180 -15.16 -0.57 14.97
N ALA A 181 -14.34 0.45 14.66
CA ALA A 181 -14.55 1.81 15.14
C ALA A 181 -15.85 2.47 14.64
N SER A 182 -16.39 1.97 13.51
CA SER A 182 -17.65 2.39 12.89
C SER A 182 -18.84 1.51 13.30
N ASP A 183 -18.67 0.57 14.23
CA ASP A 183 -19.68 -0.37 14.69
C ASP A 183 -20.25 -1.31 13.61
N TYR A 184 -19.53 -1.53 12.50
CA TYR A 184 -19.96 -2.45 11.44
C TYR A 184 -19.66 -3.92 11.77
N THR A 185 -18.65 -4.18 12.59
CA THR A 185 -18.26 -5.52 13.07
C THR A 185 -17.57 -5.43 14.43
N GLU A 186 -17.54 -6.53 15.17
CA GLU A 186 -16.83 -6.63 16.46
C GLU A 186 -15.47 -7.31 16.32
N LYS A 187 -15.12 -7.86 15.15
CA LYS A 187 -13.95 -8.72 14.95
C LYS A 187 -13.04 -8.23 13.83
N ASN A 188 -11.72 -8.44 14.01
CA ASN A 188 -10.74 -8.27 12.96
C ASN A 188 -10.16 -9.65 12.58
N PRO A 189 -10.57 -10.25 11.46
CA PRO A 189 -10.12 -11.58 11.04
C PRO A 189 -8.66 -11.60 10.58
N CYS A 190 -8.02 -10.44 10.38
CA CYS A 190 -6.60 -10.33 10.01
C CYS A 190 -5.66 -10.64 11.18
N ILE A 191 -6.16 -10.58 12.42
CA ILE A 191 -5.35 -10.91 13.61
C ILE A 191 -4.89 -12.36 13.52
N LEU A 192 -3.57 -12.60 13.70
CA LEU A 192 -2.90 -13.90 13.56
C LEU A 192 -2.91 -14.47 12.12
N ALA A 193 -3.63 -13.88 11.16
CA ALA A 193 -3.60 -14.35 9.77
C ALA A 193 -2.21 -14.18 9.11
N GLY A 194 -1.34 -13.35 9.69
CA GLY A 194 0.05 -13.16 9.25
C GLY A 194 0.99 -14.31 9.61
N ASP A 195 0.63 -15.15 10.58
CA ASP A 195 1.49 -16.24 11.07
C ASP A 195 1.71 -17.36 10.02
N VAL A 196 0.84 -17.41 8.99
CA VAL A 196 1.01 -18.31 7.85
C VAL A 196 2.01 -17.79 6.82
N ILE A 197 2.50 -16.54 6.96
CA ILE A 197 3.46 -15.95 6.04
C ILE A 197 4.87 -16.38 6.48
N PRO A 198 5.64 -17.06 5.62
CA PRO A 198 6.99 -17.46 5.96
C PRO A 198 7.83 -16.25 6.38
N LYS A 199 8.68 -16.45 7.39
CA LYS A 199 9.72 -15.47 7.71
C LYS A 199 10.69 -15.44 6.54
N GLN A 200 10.94 -14.24 6.04
CA GLN A 200 11.92 -14.03 4.98
C GLN A 200 13.13 -13.37 5.62
N ASP A 201 14.30 -13.89 5.35
CA ASP A 201 15.54 -13.21 5.73
C ASP A 201 15.58 -11.87 5.01
N VAL A 202 15.82 -10.81 5.77
CA VAL A 202 15.95 -9.46 5.22
C VAL A 202 17.32 -9.36 4.59
N GLU A 203 17.40 -9.59 3.29
CA GLU A 203 18.61 -9.21 2.56
C GLU A 203 18.69 -7.68 2.54
N ASN A 204 19.78 -7.14 3.08
CA ASN A 204 20.08 -5.72 2.96
C ASN A 204 20.19 -5.35 1.48
N LEU A 205 19.74 -4.13 1.13
CA LEU A 205 19.90 -3.61 -0.23
C LEU A 205 21.36 -3.71 -0.63
N ALA A 206 21.61 -4.35 -1.76
CA ALA A 206 22.96 -4.58 -2.26
C ALA A 206 23.69 -3.26 -2.47
N ALA A 207 24.87 -3.15 -1.86
CA ALA A 207 25.78 -2.04 -1.97
C ALA A 207 27.22 -2.57 -2.04
N LEU A 208 28.04 -1.97 -2.87
CA LEU A 208 29.46 -2.25 -2.94
C LEU A 208 30.16 -1.80 -1.66
N LYS A 209 31.27 -2.47 -1.34
CA LYS A 209 32.19 -1.97 -0.32
C LYS A 209 33.04 -0.82 -0.89
N PRO A 210 33.56 0.09 -0.06
CA PRO A 210 34.37 1.24 -0.53
C PRO A 210 35.52 0.83 -1.47
N HIS A 211 36.24 -0.25 -1.16
CA HIS A 211 37.38 -0.73 -1.97
C HIS A 211 36.96 -1.26 -3.36
N GLN A 212 35.68 -1.59 -3.58
CA GLN A 212 35.18 -2.06 -4.88
C GLN A 212 34.76 -0.89 -5.79
N MET A 213 34.74 0.34 -5.26
CA MET A 213 34.27 1.51 -6.03
C MET A 213 35.23 1.88 -7.16
N THR A 214 36.51 1.61 -7.05
CA THR A 214 37.49 1.83 -8.14
C THR A 214 37.16 0.97 -9.35
N GLU A 215 36.93 -0.32 -9.14
CA GLU A 215 36.54 -1.23 -10.24
C GLU A 215 35.19 -0.83 -10.86
N PHE A 216 34.22 -0.45 -10.01
CA PHE A 216 32.93 0.04 -10.47
C PHE A 216 33.09 1.23 -11.42
N TRP A 217 33.86 2.25 -11.02
CA TRP A 217 34.05 3.46 -11.82
C TRP A 217 34.84 3.18 -13.10
N THR A 218 35.83 2.31 -13.05
CA THR A 218 36.58 1.87 -14.26
C THR A 218 35.63 1.30 -15.32
N LYS A 219 34.75 0.39 -14.92
CA LYS A 219 33.75 -0.21 -15.85
C LYS A 219 32.75 0.81 -16.37
N VAL A 220 32.23 1.69 -15.49
CA VAL A 220 31.26 2.71 -15.87
C VAL A 220 31.84 3.71 -16.86
N GLN A 221 33.09 4.15 -16.67
CA GLN A 221 33.76 5.11 -17.55
C GLN A 221 34.06 4.51 -18.93
N GLN A 222 34.28 3.21 -19.03
CA GLN A 222 34.48 2.48 -20.28
C GLN A 222 33.17 2.20 -21.03
N SER A 223 32.02 2.37 -20.37
CA SER A 223 30.70 2.12 -20.96
C SER A 223 30.10 3.37 -21.58
N TYR A 224 29.26 3.18 -22.60
CA TYR A 224 28.50 4.31 -23.17
C TYR A 224 27.46 4.81 -22.17
N VAL A 225 27.62 6.04 -21.71
CA VAL A 225 26.67 6.77 -20.85
C VAL A 225 26.59 8.21 -21.38
N THR A 226 25.39 8.74 -21.52
CA THR A 226 25.23 10.15 -21.91
C THR A 226 25.78 11.08 -20.83
N ASP A 227 26.29 12.25 -21.21
CA ASP A 227 26.90 13.21 -20.28
C ASP A 227 26.01 13.51 -19.07
N ASP A 228 24.73 13.81 -19.30
CA ASP A 228 23.80 14.17 -18.22
C ASP A 228 23.58 13.01 -17.23
N LEU A 229 23.50 11.77 -17.74
CA LEU A 229 23.38 10.59 -16.87
C LEU A 229 24.67 10.29 -16.12
N MET A 230 25.82 10.54 -16.75
CA MET A 230 27.13 10.42 -16.10
C MET A 230 27.27 11.46 -14.97
N ILE A 231 26.87 12.72 -15.22
CA ILE A 231 26.87 13.79 -14.22
C ILE A 231 25.90 13.42 -13.08
N ALA A 232 24.69 12.94 -13.39
CA ALA A 232 23.74 12.48 -12.37
C ALA A 232 24.29 11.34 -11.50
N LEU A 233 24.96 10.36 -12.13
CA LEU A 233 25.58 9.23 -11.44
C LEU A 233 26.74 9.70 -10.52
N LYS A 234 27.59 10.60 -11.04
CA LYS A 234 28.68 11.21 -10.25
C LYS A 234 28.13 11.98 -9.06
N LEU A 235 27.13 12.86 -9.28
CA LEU A 235 26.48 13.61 -8.19
C LEU A 235 25.81 12.69 -7.16
N ALA A 236 25.16 11.61 -7.58
CA ALA A 236 24.59 10.63 -6.64
C ALA A 236 25.66 9.98 -5.75
N CYS A 237 26.86 9.73 -6.30
CA CYS A 237 27.99 9.22 -5.53
C CYS A 237 28.55 10.29 -4.58
N TYR A 238 28.87 11.49 -5.08
CA TYR A 238 29.48 12.55 -4.29
C TYR A 238 28.59 13.06 -3.15
N THR A 239 27.29 13.25 -3.39
CA THR A 239 26.38 13.86 -2.42
C THR A 239 25.72 12.88 -1.49
N ALA A 240 25.69 11.60 -1.88
CA ALA A 240 24.98 10.53 -1.18
C ALA A 240 23.50 10.86 -0.82
N VAL A 241 22.84 11.78 -1.51
CA VAL A 241 21.41 12.07 -1.35
C VAL A 241 20.56 10.94 -1.94
N ARG A 242 19.27 10.89 -1.64
CA ARG A 242 18.40 9.90 -2.31
C ARG A 242 18.31 10.21 -3.79
N ILE A 243 18.37 9.18 -4.62
CA ILE A 243 18.35 9.36 -6.08
C ILE A 243 17.14 10.16 -6.56
N SER A 244 15.98 10.01 -5.90
CA SER A 244 14.80 10.81 -6.22
C SER A 244 14.97 12.28 -5.85
N GLU A 245 15.69 12.60 -4.79
CA GLU A 245 15.99 13.98 -4.40
C GLU A 245 16.85 14.65 -5.46
N LEU A 246 17.87 13.96 -5.97
CA LEU A 246 18.74 14.44 -7.04
C LEU A 246 17.98 14.61 -8.37
N LEU A 247 17.29 13.58 -8.84
CA LEU A 247 16.67 13.61 -10.16
C LEU A 247 15.47 14.55 -10.26
N HIS A 248 14.86 14.93 -9.11
CA HIS A 248 13.79 15.92 -9.06
C HIS A 248 14.27 17.34 -8.74
N ALA A 249 15.61 17.57 -8.69
CA ALA A 249 16.15 18.90 -8.50
C ALA A 249 15.81 19.81 -9.68
N ARG A 250 15.54 21.10 -9.38
CA ARG A 250 15.07 22.09 -10.35
C ARG A 250 15.84 23.40 -10.20
N TRP A 251 15.95 24.12 -11.32
CA TRP A 251 16.55 25.47 -11.33
C TRP A 251 15.56 26.53 -10.85
N ASP A 252 14.29 26.45 -11.27
CA ASP A 252 13.26 27.46 -10.99
C ASP A 252 12.83 27.56 -9.52
N THR A 253 13.18 26.58 -8.70
CA THR A 253 12.91 26.61 -7.25
C THR A 253 14.02 27.31 -6.44
N GLY A 254 15.13 27.66 -7.08
CA GLY A 254 16.28 28.28 -6.41
C GLY A 254 16.99 27.36 -5.42
N GLU A 255 16.77 26.05 -5.52
CA GLU A 255 17.34 25.10 -4.56
C GLU A 255 18.85 24.92 -4.70
N ILE A 256 19.46 25.26 -5.84
CA ILE A 256 20.92 25.23 -6.03
C ILE A 256 21.45 26.67 -5.98
N ASP A 257 22.09 27.02 -4.89
CA ASP A 257 22.79 28.30 -4.75
C ASP A 257 24.29 28.11 -4.99
N LEU A 258 24.70 28.42 -6.23
CA LEU A 258 26.10 28.30 -6.64
C LEU A 258 27.00 29.34 -5.94
N ASN A 259 26.47 30.50 -5.50
CA ASN A 259 27.26 31.52 -4.82
C ASN A 259 27.60 31.10 -3.38
N LYS A 260 26.61 30.49 -2.70
CA LYS A 260 26.80 29.98 -1.33
C LYS A 260 27.40 28.58 -1.29
N LYS A 261 27.51 27.91 -2.43
CA LYS A 261 27.84 26.48 -2.53
C LYS A 261 26.94 25.61 -1.68
N GLU A 262 25.62 25.82 -1.81
CA GLU A 262 24.59 25.11 -1.06
C GLU A 262 23.54 24.54 -2.01
N TRP A 263 23.06 23.34 -1.70
CA TRP A 263 21.87 22.75 -2.31
C TRP A 263 20.81 22.53 -1.24
N ILE A 264 19.71 23.27 -1.32
CA ILE A 264 18.59 23.21 -0.37
C ILE A 264 17.50 22.32 -0.96
N ILE A 265 17.38 21.09 -0.47
CA ILE A 265 16.32 20.18 -0.85
C ILE A 265 15.06 20.52 -0.03
N PRO A 266 13.97 20.99 -0.66
CA PRO A 266 12.81 21.49 0.08
C PRO A 266 12.06 20.37 0.83
N ALA A 267 11.48 20.72 1.97
CA ALA A 267 10.71 19.85 2.85
C ALA A 267 9.62 19.03 2.13
N SER A 268 9.02 19.61 1.10
CA SER A 268 7.99 18.94 0.28
C SER A 268 8.49 17.69 -0.45
N ARG A 269 9.79 17.60 -0.74
CA ARG A 269 10.45 16.44 -1.36
C ARG A 269 11.16 15.54 -0.36
N MET A 270 11.27 15.98 0.91
CA MET A 270 11.96 15.23 1.95
C MET A 270 11.02 14.30 2.71
N LYS A 271 11.46 13.05 2.94
CA LYS A 271 10.70 12.08 3.75
C LYS A 271 10.41 12.61 5.16
N MET A 272 11.31 13.42 5.72
CA MET A 272 11.20 13.99 7.07
C MET A 272 10.43 15.31 7.12
N ARG A 273 9.96 15.83 5.97
CA ARG A 273 9.24 17.12 5.87
C ARG A 273 9.99 18.29 6.52
N ARG A 274 11.31 18.32 6.36
CA ARG A 274 12.22 19.42 6.74
C ARG A 274 13.15 19.68 5.59
N ASP A 275 13.50 20.95 5.37
CA ASP A 275 14.52 21.30 4.39
C ASP A 275 15.84 20.62 4.76
N HIS A 276 16.56 20.19 3.74
CA HIS A 276 17.85 19.56 3.89
C HIS A 276 18.89 20.30 3.05
N VAL A 277 19.82 20.97 3.71
CA VAL A 277 20.90 21.70 3.05
C VAL A 277 22.09 20.74 2.86
N VAL A 278 22.54 20.60 1.62
CA VAL A 278 23.70 19.79 1.23
C VAL A 278 24.83 20.72 0.84
N PRO A 279 26.01 20.64 1.48
CA PRO A 279 27.16 21.45 1.08
C PRO A 279 27.68 21.00 -0.28
N LEU A 280 27.93 21.95 -1.18
CA LEU A 280 28.53 21.70 -2.49
C LEU A 280 30.04 21.80 -2.38
N THR A 281 30.71 20.65 -2.53
CA THR A 281 32.20 20.60 -2.68
C THR A 281 32.59 21.15 -4.05
N ASP A 282 33.88 21.40 -4.26
CA ASP A 282 34.36 21.89 -5.55
C ASP A 282 33.98 20.97 -6.72
N GLN A 283 34.01 19.66 -6.47
CA GLN A 283 33.62 18.65 -7.46
C GLN A 283 32.13 18.75 -7.81
N THR A 284 31.26 18.82 -6.80
CA THR A 284 29.81 18.90 -7.02
C THR A 284 29.38 20.25 -7.57
N PHE A 285 30.04 21.32 -7.13
CA PHE A 285 29.88 22.66 -7.70
C PHE A 285 30.19 22.66 -9.20
N ALA A 286 31.35 22.11 -9.61
CA ALA A 286 31.76 22.05 -11.01
C ALA A 286 30.70 21.28 -11.86
N LEU A 287 30.19 20.15 -11.35
CA LEU A 287 29.17 19.39 -12.05
C LEU A 287 27.84 20.14 -12.18
N PHE A 288 27.37 20.79 -11.12
CA PHE A 288 26.17 21.63 -11.19
C PHE A 288 26.39 22.85 -12.09
N LYS A 289 27.58 23.46 -12.11
CA LYS A 289 27.93 24.57 -13.00
C LYS A 289 27.87 24.14 -14.47
N ILE A 290 28.38 22.96 -14.84
CA ILE A 290 28.24 22.40 -16.19
C ILE A 290 26.77 22.26 -16.56
N MET A 291 25.92 21.73 -15.67
CA MET A 291 24.49 21.61 -15.93
C MET A 291 23.78 22.96 -16.02
N TYR A 292 24.21 23.95 -15.23
CA TYR A 292 23.69 25.31 -15.29
C TYR A 292 24.01 25.99 -16.62
N ASP A 293 25.25 25.88 -17.11
CA ASP A 293 25.71 26.48 -18.35
C ASP A 293 25.04 25.85 -19.59
N ARG A 294 24.62 24.60 -19.48
CA ARG A 294 23.93 23.85 -20.56
C ARG A 294 22.40 23.94 -20.48
N LYS A 295 21.85 24.60 -19.45
CA LYS A 295 20.38 24.65 -19.28
C LYS A 295 19.70 25.35 -20.45
N THR A 296 18.59 24.81 -20.90
CA THR A 296 17.72 25.39 -21.94
C THR A 296 16.48 26.07 -21.35
N ASP A 297 16.14 25.74 -20.11
CA ASP A 297 15.05 26.32 -19.32
C ASP A 297 15.36 26.14 -17.82
N ASP A 298 14.53 26.72 -16.98
CA ASP A 298 14.69 26.66 -15.53
C ASP A 298 13.94 25.46 -14.88
N GLY A 299 13.56 24.45 -15.66
CA GLY A 299 12.87 23.26 -15.17
C GLY A 299 13.77 22.26 -14.42
N PHE A 300 13.49 20.97 -14.58
CA PHE A 300 14.30 19.91 -13.98
C PHE A 300 15.75 19.95 -14.46
N ILE A 301 16.71 19.76 -13.55
CA ILE A 301 18.13 19.68 -13.87
C ILE A 301 18.40 18.43 -14.74
N PHE A 302 17.82 17.28 -14.34
CA PHE A 302 17.93 16.02 -15.05
C PHE A 302 16.58 15.67 -15.69
N LYS A 303 16.46 15.87 -16.99
CA LYS A 303 15.20 15.72 -17.73
C LYS A 303 15.02 14.31 -18.27
N HIS A 304 13.76 13.88 -18.36
CA HIS A 304 13.42 12.65 -19.07
C HIS A 304 13.60 12.85 -20.58
N THR A 305 14.33 11.96 -21.25
CA THR A 305 14.72 12.07 -22.65
C THR A 305 13.54 12.31 -23.62
N ARG A 306 12.40 11.66 -23.39
CA ARG A 306 11.22 11.76 -24.28
C ARG A 306 10.14 12.74 -23.75
N LYS A 307 10.23 13.19 -22.52
CA LYS A 307 9.25 14.06 -21.86
C LYS A 307 10.00 15.13 -21.03
N PRO A 308 10.53 16.18 -21.65
CA PRO A 308 11.40 17.16 -20.97
C PRO A 308 10.76 17.82 -19.73
N ASN A 309 9.43 17.89 -19.67
CA ASN A 309 8.69 18.40 -18.52
C ASN A 309 8.62 17.41 -17.34
N MET A 310 9.23 16.23 -17.47
CA MET A 310 9.32 15.23 -16.43
C MET A 310 10.77 15.02 -16.02
N PRO A 311 11.02 14.66 -14.73
CA PRO A 311 12.38 14.34 -14.29
C PRO A 311 12.87 13.04 -14.92
N CYS A 312 14.18 12.88 -15.02
CA CYS A 312 14.81 11.61 -15.34
C CYS A 312 14.38 10.52 -14.34
N ARG A 313 14.20 9.31 -14.82
CA ARG A 313 13.80 8.19 -13.98
C ARG A 313 14.99 7.55 -13.27
N SER A 314 14.80 7.12 -12.03
CA SER A 314 15.81 6.36 -11.27
C SER A 314 16.23 5.07 -11.96
N GLU A 315 15.33 4.47 -12.74
CA GLU A 315 15.59 3.29 -13.55
C GLU A 315 16.68 3.50 -14.61
N SER A 316 16.86 4.75 -15.10
CA SER A 316 17.93 5.10 -16.05
C SER A 316 19.31 4.95 -15.38
N ILE A 317 19.46 5.44 -14.15
CA ILE A 317 20.69 5.29 -13.37
C ILE A 317 20.89 3.80 -12.99
N LEU A 318 19.85 3.12 -12.57
CA LEU A 318 19.91 1.70 -12.24
C LEU A 318 20.29 0.85 -13.47
N ALA A 319 19.85 1.23 -14.67
CA ALA A 319 20.22 0.53 -15.91
C ALA A 319 21.72 0.62 -16.20
N ILE A 320 22.37 1.76 -15.91
CA ILE A 320 23.83 1.92 -16.02
C ILE A 320 24.52 0.93 -15.08
N ILE A 321 24.11 0.88 -13.81
CA ILE A 321 24.67 -0.01 -12.79
C ILE A 321 24.53 -1.50 -13.26
N LYS A 322 23.33 -1.89 -13.70
CA LYS A 322 23.05 -3.26 -14.15
C LYS A 322 23.85 -3.66 -15.38
N ARG A 323 23.94 -2.76 -16.38
CA ARG A 323 24.63 -3.02 -17.63
C ARG A 323 26.14 -3.22 -17.43
N ASN A 324 26.70 -2.60 -16.40
CA ASN A 324 28.12 -2.76 -16.05
C ASN A 324 28.42 -3.97 -15.14
N GLY A 325 27.44 -4.90 -14.98
CA GLY A 325 27.66 -6.16 -14.26
C GLY A 325 27.28 -6.11 -12.77
N TYR A 326 26.71 -5.01 -12.27
CA TYR A 326 26.40 -4.84 -10.83
C TYR A 326 24.91 -5.01 -10.50
N ALA A 327 24.14 -5.76 -11.30
CA ALA A 327 22.69 -5.90 -11.17
C ALA A 327 22.21 -6.35 -9.78
N LYS A 328 22.95 -7.23 -9.11
CA LYS A 328 22.64 -7.77 -7.78
C LYS A 328 23.59 -7.26 -6.69
N LEU A 329 24.60 -6.49 -7.07
CA LEU A 329 25.67 -6.05 -6.19
C LEU A 329 25.52 -4.59 -5.77
N MET A 330 24.81 -3.78 -6.56
CA MET A 330 24.66 -2.36 -6.31
C MET A 330 23.27 -1.87 -6.72
N THR A 331 22.72 -0.98 -5.94
CA THR A 331 21.49 -0.24 -6.25
C THR A 331 21.78 1.27 -6.27
N THR A 332 20.85 2.09 -6.75
CA THR A 332 20.98 3.56 -6.64
C THR A 332 21.01 4.03 -5.19
N HIS A 333 20.43 3.28 -4.26
CA HIS A 333 20.53 3.55 -2.81
C HIS A 333 21.88 3.13 -2.25
N GLY A 334 22.58 2.22 -2.91
CA GLY A 334 23.88 1.70 -2.50
C GLY A 334 24.94 2.80 -2.36
N PHE A 335 24.90 3.90 -3.12
CA PHE A 335 25.81 5.02 -2.94
C PHE A 335 25.76 5.63 -1.54
N ARG A 336 24.57 5.69 -0.95
CA ARG A 336 24.39 6.17 0.44
C ARG A 336 24.97 5.19 1.46
N THR A 337 24.83 3.89 1.18
CA THR A 337 25.43 2.84 2.01
C THR A 337 26.95 2.90 1.91
N VAL A 338 27.53 3.08 0.72
CA VAL A 338 28.96 3.25 0.51
C VAL A 338 29.47 4.48 1.30
N PHE A 339 28.80 5.62 1.18
CA PHE A 339 29.14 6.83 1.93
C PHE A 339 29.12 6.58 3.43
N SER A 340 28.00 6.09 3.98
CA SER A 340 27.86 5.85 5.41
C SER A 340 28.90 4.85 5.93
N THR A 341 29.12 3.75 5.20
CA THR A 341 30.14 2.75 5.56
C THR A 341 31.53 3.36 5.56
N HIS A 342 31.92 4.04 4.48
CA HIS A 342 33.26 4.62 4.34
C HIS A 342 33.55 5.71 5.38
N ALA A 343 32.57 6.59 5.63
CA ALA A 343 32.70 7.65 6.62
C ALA A 343 32.80 7.08 8.05
N ASN A 344 32.02 6.06 8.40
CA ASN A 344 32.11 5.40 9.70
C ASN A 344 33.41 4.61 9.87
N GLU A 345 33.86 3.87 8.83
CA GLU A 345 35.12 3.11 8.87
C GLU A 345 36.34 4.03 8.95
N SER A 346 36.26 5.26 8.44
CA SER A 346 37.36 6.24 8.56
C SER A 346 37.65 6.66 9.99
N THR A 347 36.67 6.57 10.89
CA THR A 347 36.72 7.07 12.29
C THR A 347 37.01 8.56 12.44
N LEU A 348 37.01 9.32 11.34
CA LEU A 348 37.32 10.75 11.33
C LEU A 348 36.15 11.64 11.78
N PHE A 349 34.92 11.14 11.59
CA PHE A 349 33.72 11.93 11.79
C PHE A 349 32.75 11.23 12.75
N ARG A 350 31.99 12.04 13.49
CA ARG A 350 31.00 11.54 14.44
C ARG A 350 29.80 10.93 13.70
N GLU A 351 29.24 9.84 14.24
CA GLU A 351 28.08 9.15 13.68
C GLU A 351 26.89 10.09 13.43
N ASP A 352 26.61 11.02 14.36
CA ASP A 352 25.48 11.94 14.23
C ASP A 352 25.66 12.98 13.09
N VAL A 353 26.89 13.37 12.77
CA VAL A 353 27.21 14.23 11.60
C VAL A 353 26.97 13.45 10.30
N ILE A 354 27.43 12.19 10.23
CA ILE A 354 27.27 11.30 9.08
C ILE A 354 25.77 11.04 8.83
N GLU A 355 25.03 10.67 9.88
CA GLU A 355 23.58 10.39 9.78
C GLU A 355 22.77 11.64 9.40
N TYR A 356 23.14 12.81 9.94
CA TYR A 356 22.51 14.07 9.57
C TYR A 356 22.74 14.41 8.10
N GLN A 357 23.97 14.22 7.60
CA GLN A 357 24.31 14.49 6.20
C GLN A 357 23.47 13.70 5.22
N ILE A 358 23.12 12.48 5.55
CA ILE A 358 22.23 11.66 4.72
C ILE A 358 20.74 11.77 5.11
N ALA A 359 20.35 12.75 5.92
CA ALA A 359 18.99 12.97 6.39
C ALA A 359 18.32 11.68 6.93
N HIS A 360 19.05 10.95 7.77
CA HIS A 360 18.50 9.82 8.53
C HIS A 360 17.85 10.31 9.83
N VAL A 361 16.82 9.58 10.26
CA VAL A 361 16.19 9.81 11.56
C VAL A 361 17.12 9.26 12.63
N PRO A 362 17.45 10.05 13.66
CA PRO A 362 18.20 9.53 14.80
C PRO A 362 17.52 8.28 15.38
N LYS A 363 18.26 7.21 15.62
CA LYS A 363 17.74 5.96 16.25
C LYS A 363 17.08 6.24 17.60
N ASN A 364 17.57 7.23 18.33
CA ASN A 364 16.96 7.72 19.56
C ASN A 364 16.01 8.88 19.24
N LYS A 365 14.69 8.60 19.25
CA LYS A 365 13.65 9.61 19.01
C LYS A 365 13.70 10.79 19.98
N ILE A 366 14.07 10.55 21.25
CA ILE A 366 14.18 11.58 22.28
C ILE A 366 15.32 12.55 21.92
N ARG A 367 16.49 12.02 21.53
CA ARG A 367 17.64 12.83 21.08
C ARG A 367 17.30 13.65 19.83
N GLY A 368 16.52 13.09 18.89
CA GLY A 368 16.07 13.80 17.67
C GLY A 368 15.09 14.95 17.93
N ILE A 369 14.33 14.92 19.05
CA ILE A 369 13.42 16.01 19.43
C ILE A 369 14.18 17.20 20.02
N TYR A 370 15.23 16.94 20.80
CA TYR A 370 15.97 17.98 21.53
C TYR A 370 17.21 18.48 20.77
N ASN A 371 17.80 17.69 19.87
CA ASN A 371 18.98 18.09 19.11
C ASN A 371 18.56 18.73 17.78
N ARG A 372 18.68 20.07 17.71
CA ARG A 372 18.46 20.89 16.51
C ARG A 372 19.76 21.33 15.83
N ALA A 373 20.89 20.76 16.23
CA ALA A 373 22.17 21.11 15.66
C ALA A 373 22.24 20.65 14.19
N GLU A 374 22.69 21.51 13.32
CA GLU A 374 22.83 21.25 11.87
C GLU A 374 24.24 20.76 11.51
N TYR A 375 25.19 20.83 12.41
CA TYR A 375 26.61 20.43 12.26
C TYR A 375 27.25 20.95 10.97
N TRP A 376 26.90 22.16 10.54
CA TRP A 376 27.27 22.66 9.22
C TRP A 376 28.77 22.65 8.93
N PRO A 377 29.66 23.19 9.79
CA PRO A 377 31.11 23.14 9.54
C PRO A 377 31.64 21.71 9.40
N GLU A 378 31.23 20.81 10.31
CA GLU A 378 31.69 19.42 10.32
C GLU A 378 31.17 18.66 9.09
N ARG A 379 29.98 19.00 8.60
CA ARG A 379 29.39 18.41 7.37
C ARG A 379 30.12 18.91 6.12
N VAL A 380 30.52 20.16 6.06
CA VAL A 380 31.35 20.68 4.96
C VAL A 380 32.67 19.94 4.91
N GLU A 381 33.32 19.74 6.06
CA GLU A 381 34.58 18.99 6.17
C GLU A 381 34.38 17.51 5.74
N LEU A 382 33.37 16.84 6.26
CA LEU A 382 32.98 15.47 5.89
C LEU A 382 32.79 15.34 4.39
N MET A 383 32.01 16.23 3.77
CA MET A 383 31.70 16.14 2.35
C MET A 383 32.92 16.45 1.47
N THR A 384 33.78 17.37 1.90
CA THR A 384 35.03 17.67 1.21
C THR A 384 36.00 16.48 1.26
N TRP A 385 36.14 15.86 2.42
CA TRP A 385 36.94 14.63 2.56
C TRP A 385 36.35 13.51 1.67
N TYR A 386 35.05 13.27 1.73
CA TYR A 386 34.42 12.22 0.96
C TYR A 386 34.52 12.45 -0.55
N ALA A 387 34.38 13.69 -1.01
CA ALA A 387 34.51 14.00 -2.43
C ALA A 387 35.94 13.68 -2.93
N ASN A 388 36.97 13.94 -2.11
CA ASN A 388 38.33 13.54 -2.45
C ASN A 388 38.52 12.02 -2.52
N GLU A 389 37.83 11.25 -1.65
CA GLU A 389 37.87 9.78 -1.73
C GLU A 389 37.18 9.29 -3.04
N VAL A 390 36.04 9.89 -3.41
CA VAL A 390 35.37 9.58 -4.67
C VAL A 390 36.27 9.92 -5.87
N ASP A 391 36.99 11.03 -5.84
CA ASP A 391 37.99 11.38 -6.87
C ASP A 391 39.08 10.32 -6.96
N ARG A 392 39.55 9.79 -5.84
CA ARG A 392 40.58 8.72 -5.84
C ARG A 392 40.04 7.47 -6.54
N TRP A 393 38.81 7.09 -6.26
CA TRP A 393 38.18 5.95 -6.94
C TRP A 393 38.04 6.16 -8.46
N MET A 394 37.75 7.41 -8.90
CA MET A 394 37.63 7.75 -10.32
C MET A 394 38.97 7.94 -11.02
N LYS A 395 40.00 8.54 -10.36
CA LYS A 395 41.30 8.86 -10.94
C LYS A 395 42.19 7.64 -11.16
N ILE A 396 42.11 6.64 -10.28
CA ILE A 396 42.84 5.37 -10.47
C ILE A 396 42.40 4.71 -11.76
N SER A 397 41.16 4.93 -12.20
CA SER A 397 40.61 4.39 -13.45
C SER A 397 41.12 5.10 -14.71
N GLU A 398 41.69 6.33 -14.62
CA GLU A 398 42.24 7.06 -15.76
C GLU A 398 43.67 6.64 -16.12
N LYS A 399 44.32 5.83 -15.26
CA LYS A 399 45.72 5.40 -15.42
C LYS A 399 45.92 3.94 -15.76
N GLY A 400 44.86 3.18 -15.92
CA GLY A 400 44.84 1.78 -16.40
C GLY A 400 44.38 1.72 -17.84
#